data_94117048e4a5e19851ffb5cb2cf0921e
#
_entry.id   94117048e4a5e19851ffb5cb2cf0921e
#
_cell.length_a   1.000
_cell.length_b   1.000
_cell.length_c   1.000
_cell.angle_alpha   90.00
_cell.angle_beta   90.00
_cell.angle_gamma   90.00
#
_symmetry.space_group_name_H-M   'P 1'
#
loop_
_entity.id
_entity.type
_entity.pdbx_description
1 polymer ?
#
loop_
_entity_poly.entity_id
_entity_poly.type
_entity_poly.pdbx_seq_one_letter_code
_entity_poly.pdbx_strand_id
1 'polypeptide(L)'
;MPLLRHVLLGIVLLFLHTLASSAATDTVSPSQALAGSNRLVSNNSKFALGFLKQGNESYNNHNSYLGIWFNKVPKLTLLWTANGDNPVVDPTSPELTISGDGNLAILDHATKSIIWSTRANITTNDTIAVLLNNGNLVLRSSSNSFKIFWQSFDYPTDTLFAGAKIGWDKVTGLNRRIVSRKNSIDQAPGMYSLEVGLNGDGHLLWNSTVPYKSSGDWNGRYFGLAPEMIGVALPNFTFVYNDQEAYFTYTLRDDTAIVHTGIDVFGRGFGGTWLEGSQDWLIHYRQPIVHCDVFAICGPYTICDDKKDPNNNPFCDCMKGFSVKSPKDWELDDRTGGCMRNTPLSCGSSKDRSDLTDKFYPMQSIRLPNNAENVQAATSGDQCSQVCLSNCSCTAYSYGEDGCSIWHDELYNVKQLLDAASDGNGVVLYVRLAAKELQISERKKSGTLIGVAIGASTGTLFLITLLLILWRIKGKWIIAHPLEKSEDSIGIIAFRHIDLRRATKNFSEKLGEEVLVLYLKGT
;
A
#
# COMPACT_ATOMS: atom_id res chain seq x y z
N MET A 1 -49.22 11.60 -47.17
CA MET A 1 -48.81 12.12 -45.85
C MET A 1 -49.15 11.27 -44.64
N PRO A 2 -50.18 10.39 -44.61
CA PRO A 2 -50.45 9.55 -43.41
C PRO A 2 -49.36 8.46 -43.16
N LEU A 3 -48.81 7.84 -44.19
CA LEU A 3 -47.82 6.77 -44.06
C LEU A 3 -46.53 7.20 -43.38
N LEU A 4 -46.03 8.41 -43.70
CA LEU A 4 -44.80 9.00 -43.10
C LEU A 4 -44.99 9.27 -41.59
N ARG A 5 -46.22 9.62 -41.19
CA ARG A 5 -46.55 9.90 -39.78
C ARG A 5 -46.59 8.61 -38.95
N HIS A 6 -47.08 7.48 -39.54
CA HIS A 6 -47.08 6.18 -38.87
C HIS A 6 -45.67 5.58 -38.78
N VAL A 7 -44.82 5.78 -39.81
CA VAL A 7 -43.41 5.36 -39.78
C VAL A 7 -42.62 6.15 -38.74
N LEU A 8 -42.80 7.48 -38.65
CA LEU A 8 -42.17 8.32 -37.62
C LEU A 8 -42.65 7.95 -36.22
N LEU A 9 -43.96 7.67 -36.05
CA LEU A 9 -44.48 7.23 -34.74
C LEU A 9 -43.93 5.86 -34.33
N GLY A 10 -43.76 4.94 -35.29
CA GLY A 10 -43.15 3.63 -35.07
C GLY A 10 -41.68 3.72 -34.71
N ILE A 11 -40.93 4.62 -35.34
CA ILE A 11 -39.52 4.87 -35.02
C ILE A 11 -39.38 5.53 -33.62
N VAL A 12 -40.23 6.48 -33.27
CA VAL A 12 -40.23 7.12 -31.94
C VAL A 12 -40.62 6.10 -30.83
N LEU A 13 -41.60 5.21 -31.11
CA LEU A 13 -41.93 4.12 -30.18
C LEU A 13 -40.81 3.10 -30.05
N LEU A 14 -40.10 2.77 -31.14
CA LEU A 14 -38.92 1.90 -31.11
C LEU A 14 -37.76 2.56 -30.31
N PHE A 15 -37.52 3.88 -30.48
CA PHE A 15 -36.54 4.61 -29.67
C PHE A 15 -36.97 4.75 -28.22
N LEU A 16 -38.25 4.88 -27.92
CA LEU A 16 -38.75 4.88 -26.54
C LEU A 16 -38.62 3.52 -25.86
N HIS A 17 -38.72 2.41 -26.60
CA HIS A 17 -38.49 1.07 -26.08
C HIS A 17 -37.00 0.75 -25.87
N THR A 18 -36.06 1.38 -26.61
CA THR A 18 -34.62 1.21 -26.39
C THR A 18 -34.08 2.07 -25.26
N LEU A 19 -34.86 3.02 -24.74
CA LEU A 19 -34.56 3.82 -23.55
C LEU A 19 -35.15 3.24 -22.27
N ALA A 20 -35.57 1.98 -22.27
CA ALA A 20 -35.75 1.23 -21.03
C ALA A 20 -34.37 1.09 -20.39
N SER A 21 -33.92 2.17 -19.74
CA SER A 21 -32.84 2.14 -18.78
C SER A 21 -33.18 1.01 -17.81
N SER A 22 -32.47 -0.09 -17.87
CA SER A 22 -32.57 -1.16 -16.89
C SER A 22 -32.36 -0.50 -15.55
N ALA A 23 -33.44 -0.30 -14.79
CA ALA A 23 -33.35 0.21 -13.44
C ALA A 23 -32.38 -0.71 -12.70
N ALA A 24 -31.29 -0.14 -12.19
CA ALA A 24 -30.31 -0.92 -11.45
C ALA A 24 -31.03 -1.60 -10.28
N THR A 25 -30.99 -2.92 -10.24
CA THR A 25 -31.65 -3.70 -9.19
C THR A 25 -30.73 -3.80 -7.99
N ASP A 26 -31.29 -3.88 -6.78
CA ASP A 26 -30.56 -4.15 -5.54
C ASP A 26 -30.56 -5.64 -5.16
N THR A 27 -31.18 -6.50 -5.99
CA THR A 27 -31.53 -7.87 -5.62
C THR A 27 -31.06 -8.90 -6.64
N VAL A 28 -30.54 -10.03 -6.16
CA VAL A 28 -30.36 -11.29 -6.90
C VAL A 28 -31.42 -12.27 -6.46
N SER A 29 -32.09 -12.88 -7.44
CA SER A 29 -33.11 -13.92 -7.21
C SER A 29 -32.72 -15.22 -7.92
N PRO A 30 -33.35 -16.37 -7.64
CA PRO A 30 -33.06 -17.63 -8.32
C PRO A 30 -33.24 -17.57 -9.84
N SER A 31 -34.08 -16.64 -10.33
CA SER A 31 -34.35 -16.45 -11.76
C SER A 31 -33.47 -15.37 -12.41
N GLN A 32 -32.69 -14.62 -11.63
CA GLN A 32 -31.91 -13.48 -12.12
C GLN A 32 -30.54 -13.46 -11.46
N ALA A 33 -29.57 -14.00 -12.17
CA ALA A 33 -28.17 -13.98 -11.76
C ALA A 33 -27.47 -12.67 -12.16
N LEU A 34 -26.37 -12.36 -11.46
CA LEU A 34 -25.49 -11.24 -11.75
C LEU A 34 -24.22 -11.75 -12.43
N ALA A 35 -23.98 -11.35 -13.68
CA ALA A 35 -22.82 -11.77 -14.46
C ALA A 35 -22.22 -10.63 -15.27
N GLY A 36 -20.96 -10.79 -15.68
CA GLY A 36 -20.24 -9.85 -16.55
C GLY A 36 -20.03 -8.48 -15.88
N SER A 37 -20.36 -7.41 -16.60
CA SER A 37 -20.25 -6.02 -16.12
C SER A 37 -21.50 -5.52 -15.38
N ASN A 38 -22.51 -6.38 -15.21
CA ASN A 38 -23.71 -6.00 -14.47
C ASN A 38 -23.38 -5.80 -12.98
N ARG A 39 -24.16 -4.92 -12.35
CA ARG A 39 -24.00 -4.61 -10.93
C ARG A 39 -25.35 -4.41 -10.25
N LEU A 40 -25.43 -4.78 -8.99
CA LEU A 40 -26.49 -4.31 -8.11
C LEU A 40 -26.15 -2.90 -7.65
N VAL A 41 -27.18 -2.09 -7.36
CA VAL A 41 -27.02 -0.77 -6.76
C VAL A 41 -28.05 -0.65 -5.64
N SER A 42 -27.61 -0.24 -4.45
CA SER A 42 -28.51 -0.01 -3.31
C SER A 42 -29.57 1.06 -3.66
N ASN A 43 -30.76 0.98 -3.07
CA ASN A 43 -31.87 1.87 -3.37
C ASN A 43 -31.54 3.37 -3.21
N ASN A 44 -30.64 3.72 -2.27
CA ASN A 44 -30.13 5.09 -2.10
C ASN A 44 -28.98 5.44 -3.05
N SER A 45 -28.62 4.53 -3.97
CA SER A 45 -27.53 4.68 -4.95
C SER A 45 -26.15 4.91 -4.34
N LYS A 46 -25.94 4.61 -3.06
CA LYS A 46 -24.66 4.85 -2.34
C LYS A 46 -23.66 3.72 -2.58
N PHE A 47 -24.13 2.48 -2.64
CA PHE A 47 -23.30 1.29 -2.79
C PHE A 47 -23.61 0.55 -4.09
N ALA A 48 -22.59 -0.11 -4.64
CA ALA A 48 -22.72 -1.05 -5.75
C ALA A 48 -22.04 -2.36 -5.41
N LEU A 49 -22.54 -3.48 -5.96
CA LEU A 49 -21.99 -4.83 -5.87
C LEU A 49 -21.83 -5.38 -7.28
N GLY A 50 -20.69 -5.97 -7.59
CA GLY A 50 -20.44 -6.61 -8.88
C GLY A 50 -19.06 -7.24 -8.95
N PHE A 51 -18.73 -7.79 -10.13
CA PHE A 51 -17.43 -8.35 -10.38
C PHE A 51 -16.45 -7.27 -10.84
N LEU A 52 -15.27 -7.26 -10.19
CA LEU A 52 -14.18 -6.34 -10.45
C LEU A 52 -12.97 -7.12 -10.89
N LYS A 53 -12.41 -6.75 -12.03
CA LYS A 53 -11.11 -7.28 -12.49
C LYS A 53 -10.00 -6.44 -11.85
N GLN A 54 -9.11 -7.10 -11.13
CA GLN A 54 -7.91 -6.50 -10.58
C GLN A 54 -6.69 -7.29 -11.03
N GLY A 55 -5.65 -6.57 -11.42
CA GLY A 55 -4.41 -7.17 -11.89
C GLY A 55 -3.45 -6.10 -12.38
N ASN A 56 -2.22 -6.51 -12.64
CA ASN A 56 -1.22 -5.67 -13.27
C ASN A 56 -1.11 -6.10 -14.73
N GLU A 57 -1.33 -5.18 -15.66
CA GLU A 57 -1.20 -5.43 -17.11
C GLU A 57 0.19 -6.00 -17.47
N SER A 58 1.22 -5.60 -16.73
CA SER A 58 2.59 -6.08 -16.92
C SER A 58 2.77 -7.59 -16.62
N TYR A 59 1.89 -8.19 -15.83
CA TYR A 59 1.99 -9.60 -15.43
C TYR A 59 0.93 -10.51 -16.07
N ASN A 60 0.07 -9.96 -16.93
CA ASN A 60 -1.02 -10.69 -17.61
C ASN A 60 -1.91 -11.52 -16.65
N ASN A 61 -2.03 -11.09 -15.41
CA ASN A 61 -2.77 -11.79 -14.36
C ASN A 61 -3.97 -10.93 -13.94
N HIS A 62 -5.15 -11.28 -14.44
CA HIS A 62 -6.39 -10.61 -14.09
C HIS A 62 -7.23 -11.53 -13.20
N ASN A 63 -7.33 -11.15 -11.95
CA ASN A 63 -8.20 -11.80 -10.99
C ASN A 63 -9.55 -11.07 -10.91
N SER A 64 -10.65 -11.82 -10.93
CA SER A 64 -11.98 -11.28 -10.74
C SER A 64 -12.47 -11.55 -9.33
N TYR A 65 -12.94 -10.48 -8.69
CA TYR A 65 -13.47 -10.49 -7.33
C TYR A 65 -14.90 -9.96 -7.31
N LEU A 66 -15.79 -10.62 -6.57
CA LEU A 66 -17.09 -10.04 -6.23
C LEU A 66 -16.90 -9.09 -5.06
N GLY A 67 -17.20 -7.81 -5.26
CA GLY A 67 -16.98 -6.80 -4.24
C GLY A 67 -18.09 -5.77 -4.12
N ILE A 68 -18.10 -5.06 -2.98
CA ILE A 68 -18.94 -3.89 -2.70
C ILE A 68 -18.06 -2.65 -2.71
N TRP A 69 -18.52 -1.58 -3.37
CA TRP A 69 -17.81 -0.29 -3.43
C TRP A 69 -18.77 0.89 -3.34
N PHE A 70 -18.24 2.10 -3.12
CA PHE A 70 -19.02 3.32 -3.19
C PHE A 70 -19.37 3.67 -4.63
N ASN A 71 -20.65 3.61 -4.98
CA ASN A 71 -21.14 3.83 -6.34
C ASN A 71 -20.94 5.29 -6.84
N LYS A 72 -20.88 6.27 -5.94
CA LYS A 72 -20.76 7.70 -6.26
C LYS A 72 -19.31 8.21 -6.21
N VAL A 73 -18.35 7.42 -5.72
CA VAL A 73 -16.93 7.82 -5.66
C VAL A 73 -16.27 7.45 -6.98
N PRO A 74 -15.73 8.41 -7.76
CA PRO A 74 -15.13 8.15 -9.07
C PRO A 74 -13.95 7.19 -9.01
N LYS A 75 -13.10 7.32 -7.98
CA LYS A 75 -12.02 6.38 -7.71
C LYS A 75 -12.59 5.15 -7.03
N LEU A 76 -12.49 4.00 -7.70
CA LEU A 76 -12.96 2.73 -7.14
C LEU A 76 -12.42 2.52 -5.72
N THR A 77 -13.31 2.55 -4.75
CA THR A 77 -13.01 2.30 -3.33
C THR A 77 -13.75 1.03 -2.91
N LEU A 78 -13.04 -0.09 -2.97
CA LEU A 78 -13.54 -1.40 -2.61
C LEU A 78 -13.65 -1.51 -1.10
N LEU A 79 -14.81 -1.95 -0.60
CA LEU A 79 -15.15 -1.98 0.82
C LEU A 79 -15.28 -3.39 1.38
N TRP A 80 -15.66 -4.35 0.54
CA TRP A 80 -15.86 -5.73 0.92
C TRP A 80 -15.64 -6.65 -0.28
N THR A 81 -15.15 -7.85 -0.05
CA THR A 81 -14.87 -8.86 -1.09
C THR A 81 -15.31 -10.23 -0.62
N ALA A 82 -16.07 -10.94 -1.44
CA ALA A 82 -16.55 -12.29 -1.13
C ALA A 82 -15.45 -13.35 -1.25
N ASN A 83 -14.76 -13.34 -2.38
CA ASN A 83 -13.82 -14.39 -2.81
C ASN A 83 -12.35 -13.91 -2.82
N GLY A 84 -11.96 -13.14 -1.79
CA GLY A 84 -10.59 -12.63 -1.67
C GLY A 84 -9.54 -13.75 -1.68
N ASP A 85 -9.80 -14.85 -0.98
CA ASP A 85 -8.90 -16.01 -0.88
C ASP A 85 -8.88 -16.86 -2.16
N ASN A 86 -9.94 -16.79 -2.96
CA ASN A 86 -10.11 -17.65 -4.15
C ASN A 86 -10.62 -16.81 -5.34
N PRO A 87 -9.74 -16.00 -5.96
CA PRO A 87 -10.10 -15.19 -7.11
C PRO A 87 -10.49 -16.05 -8.31
N VAL A 88 -11.40 -15.54 -9.13
CA VAL A 88 -11.70 -16.13 -10.43
C VAL A 88 -10.65 -15.68 -11.43
N VAL A 89 -9.89 -16.62 -11.98
CA VAL A 89 -8.82 -16.33 -12.95
C VAL A 89 -9.42 -16.26 -14.37
N ASP A 90 -9.04 -15.22 -15.13
CA ASP A 90 -9.41 -15.11 -16.55
C ASP A 90 -8.93 -16.35 -17.35
N PRO A 91 -9.69 -16.90 -18.35
CA PRO A 91 -10.78 -16.24 -19.08
C PRO A 91 -12.21 -16.57 -18.61
N THR A 92 -12.39 -17.13 -17.42
CA THR A 92 -13.72 -17.54 -16.96
C THR A 92 -14.62 -16.34 -16.66
N SER A 93 -15.91 -16.46 -16.93
CA SER A 93 -16.90 -15.43 -16.60
C SER A 93 -17.67 -15.86 -15.36
N PRO A 94 -17.37 -15.26 -14.19
CA PRO A 94 -18.08 -15.61 -12.97
C PRO A 94 -19.52 -15.13 -12.99
N GLU A 95 -20.38 -15.88 -12.29
CA GLU A 95 -21.79 -15.59 -12.12
C GLU A 95 -22.17 -15.69 -10.65
N LEU A 96 -22.82 -14.65 -10.12
CA LEU A 96 -23.41 -14.66 -8.78
C LEU A 96 -24.87 -15.05 -8.90
N THR A 97 -25.25 -16.13 -8.23
CA THR A 97 -26.61 -16.70 -8.30
C THR A 97 -27.04 -17.30 -6.97
N ILE A 98 -28.34 -17.55 -6.84
CA ILE A 98 -28.88 -18.39 -5.76
C ILE A 98 -28.83 -19.84 -6.24
N SER A 99 -28.06 -20.67 -5.54
CA SER A 99 -27.90 -22.10 -5.83
C SER A 99 -29.14 -22.92 -5.40
N GLY A 100 -29.21 -24.17 -5.84
CA GLY A 100 -30.37 -25.05 -5.58
C GLY A 100 -30.62 -25.34 -4.09
N ASP A 101 -29.63 -25.15 -3.22
CA ASP A 101 -29.73 -25.25 -1.77
C ASP A 101 -30.15 -23.93 -1.08
N GLY A 102 -30.47 -22.90 -1.87
CA GLY A 102 -30.86 -21.57 -1.40
C GLY A 102 -29.73 -20.65 -1.02
N ASN A 103 -28.46 -21.07 -1.10
CA ASN A 103 -27.30 -20.25 -0.80
C ASN A 103 -26.95 -19.29 -1.95
N LEU A 104 -26.39 -18.14 -1.61
CA LEU A 104 -25.76 -17.25 -2.58
C LEU A 104 -24.39 -17.83 -2.93
N ALA A 105 -24.11 -18.00 -4.23
CA ALA A 105 -22.88 -18.62 -4.69
C ALA A 105 -22.29 -17.92 -5.90
N ILE A 106 -20.95 -17.92 -5.98
CA ILE A 106 -20.18 -17.57 -7.18
C ILE A 106 -19.88 -18.86 -7.92
N LEU A 107 -20.35 -18.96 -9.15
CA LEU A 107 -20.09 -20.08 -10.05
C LEU A 107 -19.07 -19.68 -11.12
N ASP A 108 -18.16 -20.57 -11.43
CA ASP A 108 -17.43 -20.54 -12.68
C ASP A 108 -18.37 -20.98 -13.81
N HIS A 109 -18.61 -20.09 -14.77
CA HIS A 109 -19.56 -20.37 -15.85
C HIS A 109 -19.10 -21.52 -16.78
N ALA A 110 -17.80 -21.70 -16.96
CA ALA A 110 -17.23 -22.73 -17.81
C ALA A 110 -17.29 -24.14 -17.19
N THR A 111 -16.91 -24.24 -15.91
CA THR A 111 -16.81 -25.53 -15.19
C THR A 111 -18.05 -25.86 -14.38
N LYS A 112 -18.93 -24.88 -14.14
CA LYS A 112 -20.09 -24.95 -13.21
C LYS A 112 -19.70 -25.28 -11.77
N SER A 113 -18.42 -25.10 -11.42
CA SER A 113 -17.93 -25.28 -10.06
C SER A 113 -18.26 -24.08 -9.19
N ILE A 114 -18.54 -24.33 -7.89
CA ILE A 114 -18.73 -23.29 -6.89
C ILE A 114 -17.37 -22.80 -6.43
N ILE A 115 -17.09 -21.52 -6.68
CA ILE A 115 -15.87 -20.84 -6.25
C ILE A 115 -16.02 -20.34 -4.81
N TRP A 116 -17.18 -19.79 -4.51
CA TRP A 116 -17.53 -19.25 -3.19
C TRP A 116 -19.02 -19.42 -2.92
N SER A 117 -19.41 -19.56 -1.66
CA SER A 117 -20.81 -19.65 -1.25
C SER A 117 -20.99 -19.15 0.20
N THR A 118 -22.17 -18.66 0.52
CA THR A 118 -22.57 -18.23 1.87
C THR A 118 -22.55 -19.36 2.90
N ARG A 119 -22.75 -20.61 2.47
CA ARG A 119 -22.76 -21.83 3.31
C ARG A 119 -23.67 -21.69 4.55
N ALA A 120 -24.76 -20.94 4.40
CA ALA A 120 -25.78 -20.81 5.43
C ALA A 120 -26.61 -22.10 5.56
N ASN A 121 -27.04 -22.40 6.78
CA ASN A 121 -27.96 -23.52 6.99
C ASN A 121 -29.38 -23.11 6.61
N ILE A 122 -29.77 -23.34 5.36
CA ILE A 122 -31.04 -22.92 4.78
C ILE A 122 -31.95 -24.12 4.64
N THR A 123 -33.17 -24.00 5.12
CA THR A 123 -34.19 -25.05 5.08
C THR A 123 -35.33 -24.75 4.09
N THR A 124 -35.17 -23.71 3.26
CA THR A 124 -36.19 -23.22 2.32
C THR A 124 -35.54 -22.78 1.01
N ASN A 125 -36.24 -22.93 -0.10
CA ASN A 125 -35.81 -22.41 -1.41
C ASN A 125 -36.33 -20.98 -1.67
N ASP A 126 -36.98 -20.35 -0.69
CA ASP A 126 -37.52 -18.99 -0.75
C ASP A 126 -36.45 -17.97 -0.33
N THR A 127 -35.37 -17.84 -1.09
CA THR A 127 -34.25 -16.96 -0.77
C THR A 127 -33.96 -15.94 -1.85
N ILE A 128 -33.58 -14.74 -1.44
CA ILE A 128 -33.06 -13.66 -2.29
C ILE A 128 -31.85 -13.01 -1.60
N ALA A 129 -30.93 -12.50 -2.40
CA ALA A 129 -29.82 -11.68 -1.89
C ALA A 129 -30.08 -10.20 -2.21
N VAL A 130 -29.97 -9.33 -1.22
CA VAL A 130 -30.30 -7.89 -1.33
C VAL A 130 -29.13 -7.05 -0.83
N LEU A 131 -28.71 -6.05 -1.62
CA LEU A 131 -27.76 -5.01 -1.21
C LEU A 131 -28.51 -3.86 -0.54
N LEU A 132 -28.41 -3.79 0.78
CA LEU A 132 -29.12 -2.79 1.58
C LEU A 132 -28.47 -1.38 1.45
N ASN A 133 -29.22 -0.36 1.88
CA ASN A 133 -28.80 1.05 1.83
C ASN A 133 -27.59 1.40 2.71
N ASN A 134 -27.24 0.57 3.68
CA ASN A 134 -26.03 0.68 4.51
C ASN A 134 -24.82 -0.09 3.96
N GLY A 135 -24.97 -0.74 2.80
CA GLY A 135 -23.91 -1.54 2.16
C GLY A 135 -23.86 -3.00 2.62
N ASN A 136 -24.77 -3.44 3.50
CA ASN A 136 -24.86 -4.84 3.91
C ASN A 136 -25.48 -5.67 2.77
N LEU A 137 -24.81 -6.71 2.31
CA LEU A 137 -25.37 -7.73 1.45
C LEU A 137 -25.99 -8.81 2.33
N VAL A 138 -27.30 -9.00 2.21
CA VAL A 138 -28.05 -9.95 3.03
C VAL A 138 -28.67 -11.05 2.16
N LEU A 139 -28.56 -12.29 2.61
CA LEU A 139 -29.32 -13.42 2.10
C LEU A 139 -30.49 -13.65 3.04
N ARG A 140 -31.73 -13.46 2.55
CA ARG A 140 -32.95 -13.49 3.35
C ARG A 140 -34.09 -14.22 2.64
N SER A 141 -35.16 -14.53 3.39
CA SER A 141 -36.40 -14.98 2.78
C SER A 141 -37.00 -13.90 1.87
N SER A 142 -37.54 -14.30 0.72
CA SER A 142 -38.26 -13.39 -0.19
C SER A 142 -39.61 -12.97 0.39
N SER A 143 -40.25 -13.87 1.13
CA SER A 143 -41.56 -13.63 1.75
C SER A 143 -41.50 -12.96 3.11
N ASN A 144 -40.34 -13.00 3.82
CA ASN A 144 -40.14 -12.38 5.13
C ASN A 144 -38.78 -11.68 5.22
N SER A 145 -38.80 -10.35 5.10
CA SER A 145 -37.59 -9.53 5.11
C SER A 145 -36.81 -9.56 6.43
N PHE A 146 -37.42 -9.96 7.52
CA PHE A 146 -36.78 -10.06 8.84
C PHE A 146 -36.04 -11.40 9.04
N LYS A 147 -36.30 -12.41 8.19
CA LYS A 147 -35.65 -13.70 8.28
C LYS A 147 -34.37 -13.70 7.44
N ILE A 148 -33.26 -13.29 8.07
CA ILE A 148 -31.94 -13.25 7.46
C ILE A 148 -31.24 -14.58 7.76
N PHE A 149 -30.65 -15.19 6.72
CA PHE A 149 -29.88 -16.43 6.79
C PHE A 149 -28.39 -16.18 6.84
N TRP A 150 -27.92 -15.11 6.20
CA TRP A 150 -26.53 -14.70 6.11
C TRP A 150 -26.42 -13.21 5.80
N GLN A 151 -25.34 -12.57 6.24
CA GLN A 151 -25.07 -11.17 5.92
C GLN A 151 -23.57 -10.89 5.84
N SER A 152 -23.15 -9.99 4.94
CA SER A 152 -21.74 -9.60 4.76
C SER A 152 -21.15 -8.91 5.99
N PHE A 153 -21.96 -8.26 6.82
CA PHE A 153 -21.53 -7.60 8.04
C PHE A 153 -21.02 -8.56 9.13
N ASP A 154 -21.35 -9.85 9.04
CA ASP A 154 -20.77 -10.88 9.92
C ASP A 154 -19.40 -11.38 9.45
N TYR A 155 -19.01 -11.02 8.21
CA TYR A 155 -17.76 -11.43 7.57
C TYR A 155 -17.03 -10.21 6.97
N PRO A 156 -16.64 -9.21 7.80
CA PRO A 156 -15.98 -8.01 7.31
C PRO A 156 -14.62 -8.36 6.66
N THR A 157 -14.18 -7.55 5.71
CA THR A 157 -12.83 -7.61 5.14
C THR A 157 -11.94 -6.54 5.79
N ASP A 158 -11.53 -5.51 5.06
CA ASP A 158 -10.63 -4.46 5.55
C ASP A 158 -11.36 -3.17 5.96
N THR A 159 -12.69 -3.13 5.83
CA THR A 159 -13.53 -1.95 6.07
C THR A 159 -14.60 -2.23 7.12
N LEU A 160 -14.80 -1.26 8.02
CA LEU A 160 -15.97 -1.20 8.90
C LEU A 160 -17.05 -0.32 8.26
N PHE A 161 -18.23 -0.89 8.02
CA PHE A 161 -19.39 -0.17 7.54
C PHE A 161 -20.18 0.46 8.70
N ALA A 162 -20.90 1.54 8.40
CA ALA A 162 -21.83 2.13 9.37
C ALA A 162 -22.92 1.10 9.75
N GLY A 163 -23.08 0.85 11.05
CA GLY A 163 -24.00 -0.13 11.61
C GLY A 163 -23.48 -1.57 11.62
N ALA A 164 -22.29 -1.85 11.04
CA ALA A 164 -21.62 -3.14 11.21
C ALA A 164 -20.96 -3.22 12.60
N LYS A 165 -20.78 -4.44 13.10
CA LYS A 165 -20.19 -4.71 14.42
C LYS A 165 -18.77 -5.26 14.23
N ILE A 166 -17.80 -4.75 14.99
CA ILE A 166 -16.49 -5.40 15.19
C ILE A 166 -16.43 -5.89 16.64
N GLY A 167 -16.11 -7.15 16.86
CA GLY A 167 -16.00 -7.77 18.16
C GLY A 167 -16.79 -9.06 18.27
N TRP A 168 -17.10 -9.43 19.48
CA TRP A 168 -17.57 -10.75 19.85
C TRP A 168 -19.09 -10.83 19.98
N ASP A 169 -19.65 -11.85 19.38
CA ASP A 169 -20.88 -12.47 19.80
C ASP A 169 -20.51 -13.60 20.78
N LYS A 170 -20.73 -13.40 22.06
CA LYS A 170 -20.34 -14.32 23.12
C LYS A 170 -21.19 -15.60 23.17
N VAL A 171 -22.38 -15.55 22.54
CA VAL A 171 -23.30 -16.69 22.48
C VAL A 171 -22.87 -17.66 21.39
N THR A 172 -22.52 -17.17 20.23
CA THR A 172 -22.11 -17.98 19.07
C THR A 172 -20.61 -18.20 19.01
N GLY A 173 -19.81 -17.41 19.74
CA GLY A 173 -18.35 -17.39 19.66
C GLY A 173 -17.81 -16.71 18.41
N LEU A 174 -18.66 -16.04 17.63
CA LEU A 174 -18.23 -15.33 16.43
C LEU A 174 -17.47 -14.05 16.80
N ASN A 175 -16.21 -13.96 16.39
CA ASN A 175 -15.41 -12.74 16.46
C ASN A 175 -15.37 -12.05 15.09
N ARG A 176 -16.03 -10.92 14.97
CA ARG A 176 -15.99 -10.07 13.78
C ARG A 176 -14.80 -9.14 13.86
N ARG A 177 -13.81 -9.37 13.01
CA ARG A 177 -12.57 -8.57 12.94
C ARG A 177 -12.34 -8.04 11.54
N ILE A 178 -11.69 -6.88 11.43
CA ILE A 178 -11.26 -6.36 10.13
C ILE A 178 -9.83 -6.85 9.88
N VAL A 179 -9.57 -7.35 8.66
CA VAL A 179 -8.26 -7.85 8.23
C VAL A 179 -7.83 -7.08 7.00
N SER A 180 -6.60 -6.57 6.98
CA SER A 180 -6.05 -5.88 5.82
C SER A 180 -6.05 -6.77 4.58
N ARG A 181 -6.08 -6.16 3.41
CA ARG A 181 -5.77 -6.88 2.16
C ARG A 181 -4.28 -7.16 2.08
N LYS A 182 -3.90 -8.18 1.31
CA LYS A 182 -2.50 -8.55 1.10
C LYS A 182 -1.72 -7.41 0.42
N ASN A 183 -2.28 -6.82 -0.65
CA ASN A 183 -1.71 -5.65 -1.31
C ASN A 183 -2.80 -4.87 -2.10
N SER A 184 -2.41 -3.91 -2.92
CA SER A 184 -3.34 -3.05 -3.66
C SER A 184 -4.20 -3.76 -4.70
N ILE A 185 -3.77 -4.91 -5.23
CA ILE A 185 -4.47 -5.68 -6.27
C ILE A 185 -4.94 -7.06 -5.82
N ASP A 186 -4.29 -7.65 -4.82
CA ASP A 186 -4.65 -8.96 -4.26
C ASP A 186 -5.55 -8.77 -3.03
N GLN A 187 -6.80 -9.24 -3.13
CA GLN A 187 -7.83 -9.11 -2.11
C GLN A 187 -7.77 -10.20 -1.03
N ALA A 188 -6.81 -11.12 -1.11
CA ALA A 188 -6.56 -12.09 -0.03
C ALA A 188 -6.27 -11.39 1.30
N PRO A 189 -6.59 -12.01 2.45
CA PRO A 189 -6.24 -11.46 3.75
C PRO A 189 -4.74 -11.21 3.88
N GLY A 190 -4.40 -10.01 4.36
CA GLY A 190 -3.03 -9.62 4.70
C GLY A 190 -2.64 -10.00 6.11
N MET A 191 -1.54 -9.44 6.58
CA MET A 191 -0.94 -9.79 7.88
C MET A 191 -1.49 -8.99 9.07
N TYR A 192 -2.31 -7.96 8.82
CA TYR A 192 -2.75 -7.04 9.86
C TYR A 192 -4.24 -7.15 10.12
N SER A 193 -4.64 -7.07 11.40
CA SER A 193 -6.04 -7.06 11.80
C SER A 193 -6.33 -5.96 12.82
N LEU A 194 -7.58 -5.49 12.83
CA LEU A 194 -8.17 -4.70 13.90
C LEU A 194 -9.20 -5.56 14.60
N GLU A 195 -9.02 -5.77 15.89
CA GLU A 195 -9.87 -6.61 16.73
C GLU A 195 -10.29 -5.85 18.00
N VAL A 196 -11.45 -6.20 18.52
CA VAL A 196 -11.91 -5.74 19.84
C VAL A 196 -11.82 -6.91 20.81
N GLY A 197 -11.08 -6.71 21.89
CA GLY A 197 -10.93 -7.69 22.95
C GLY A 197 -12.22 -7.87 23.76
N LEU A 198 -12.30 -9.00 24.50
CA LEU A 198 -13.45 -9.26 25.38
C LEU A 198 -13.57 -8.25 26.53
N ASN A 199 -12.49 -7.57 26.88
CA ASN A 199 -12.43 -6.48 27.88
C ASN A 199 -12.80 -5.12 27.27
N GLY A 200 -13.01 -5.04 25.96
CA GLY A 200 -13.48 -3.84 25.28
C GLY A 200 -12.41 -2.88 24.78
N ASP A 201 -11.16 -3.26 24.83
CA ASP A 201 -10.08 -2.55 24.18
C ASP A 201 -9.92 -3.00 22.72
N GLY A 202 -9.59 -2.05 21.85
CA GLY A 202 -9.30 -2.34 20.45
C GLY A 202 -7.79 -2.49 20.23
N HIS A 203 -7.41 -3.46 19.42
CA HIS A 203 -6.01 -3.73 19.09
C HIS A 203 -5.78 -3.82 17.60
N LEU A 204 -4.69 -3.18 17.13
CA LEU A 204 -4.09 -3.52 15.87
C LEU A 204 -3.07 -4.64 16.11
N LEU A 205 -3.23 -5.74 15.36
CA LEU A 205 -2.46 -6.97 15.53
C LEU A 205 -1.73 -7.33 14.24
N TRP A 206 -0.52 -7.84 14.38
CA TRP A 206 0.20 -8.52 13.32
C TRP A 206 0.01 -10.03 13.46
N ASN A 207 -0.27 -10.71 12.35
CA ASN A 207 -0.54 -12.15 12.28
C ASN A 207 -1.59 -12.61 13.32
N SER A 208 -2.58 -11.74 13.62
CA SER A 208 -3.66 -11.95 14.61
C SER A 208 -3.19 -12.31 16.02
N THR A 209 -1.92 -12.13 16.36
CA THR A 209 -1.34 -12.54 17.65
C THR A 209 -0.48 -11.49 18.32
N VAL A 210 0.24 -10.66 17.56
CA VAL A 210 1.18 -9.68 18.10
C VAL A 210 0.57 -8.28 18.09
N PRO A 211 0.15 -7.74 19.25
CA PRO A 211 -0.39 -6.39 19.32
C PRO A 211 0.74 -5.35 19.14
N TYR A 212 0.51 -4.37 18.27
CA TYR A 212 1.46 -3.25 18.08
C TYR A 212 0.84 -1.87 18.35
N LYS A 213 -0.49 -1.78 18.46
CA LYS A 213 -1.19 -0.57 18.86
C LYS A 213 -2.46 -0.94 19.61
N SER A 214 -2.68 -0.33 20.78
CA SER A 214 -3.95 -0.40 21.52
C SER A 214 -4.72 0.90 21.35
N SER A 215 -6.04 0.80 21.32
CA SER A 215 -6.92 1.96 21.40
C SER A 215 -7.11 2.46 22.84
N GLY A 216 -6.69 1.69 23.84
CA GLY A 216 -7.00 1.92 25.25
C GLY A 216 -8.46 1.62 25.57
N ASP A 217 -8.84 1.83 26.84
CA ASP A 217 -10.18 1.56 27.33
C ASP A 217 -11.22 2.53 26.75
N TRP A 218 -12.44 2.04 26.58
CA TRP A 218 -13.59 2.87 26.19
C TRP A 218 -14.08 3.72 27.37
N ASN A 219 -14.12 5.06 27.19
CA ASN A 219 -14.53 6.00 28.24
C ASN A 219 -16.00 6.46 28.12
N GLY A 220 -16.81 5.78 27.31
CA GLY A 220 -18.21 6.12 27.04
C GLY A 220 -18.42 6.95 25.77
N ARG A 221 -17.38 7.50 25.17
CA ARG A 221 -17.45 8.32 23.96
C ARG A 221 -16.38 7.98 22.92
N TYR A 222 -15.17 7.65 23.35
CA TYR A 222 -14.05 7.29 22.51
C TYR A 222 -13.07 6.39 23.28
N PHE A 223 -12.16 5.76 22.59
CA PHE A 223 -11.09 4.98 23.21
C PHE A 223 -10.00 5.91 23.74
N GLY A 224 -9.51 5.66 24.95
CA GLY A 224 -8.61 6.56 25.68
C GLY A 224 -7.29 6.91 24.98
N LEU A 225 -6.79 6.03 24.10
CA LEU A 225 -5.59 6.24 23.29
C LEU A 225 -5.90 6.63 21.84
N ALA A 226 -7.16 6.96 21.51
CA ALA A 226 -7.61 7.41 20.20
C ALA A 226 -8.44 8.73 20.31
N PRO A 227 -7.85 9.82 20.87
CA PRO A 227 -8.57 11.09 21.08
C PRO A 227 -9.01 11.74 19.76
N GLU A 228 -8.41 11.37 18.64
CA GLU A 228 -8.81 11.79 17.31
C GLU A 228 -10.23 11.37 16.92
N MET A 229 -10.85 10.43 17.66
CA MET A 229 -12.26 10.07 17.51
C MET A 229 -13.22 11.18 17.99
N ILE A 230 -12.70 12.25 18.58
CA ILE A 230 -13.49 13.41 19.03
C ILE A 230 -13.51 14.45 17.92
N GLY A 231 -14.57 14.49 17.11
CA GLY A 231 -14.74 15.51 16.08
C GLY A 231 -16.19 15.77 15.74
N VAL A 232 -16.53 17.04 15.44
CA VAL A 232 -17.91 17.42 15.10
C VAL A 232 -18.36 16.77 13.78
N ALA A 233 -17.43 16.56 12.85
CA ALA A 233 -17.68 15.94 11.55
C ALA A 233 -17.60 14.40 11.57
N LEU A 234 -17.23 13.81 12.70
CA LEU A 234 -17.06 12.37 12.82
C LEU A 234 -18.38 11.64 13.08
N PRO A 235 -18.47 10.34 12.74
CA PRO A 235 -19.59 9.48 13.10
C PRO A 235 -19.84 9.43 14.62
N ASN A 236 -21.03 8.98 15.02
CA ASN A 236 -21.29 8.63 16.40
C ASN A 236 -20.78 7.21 16.66
N PHE A 237 -19.77 7.09 17.51
CA PHE A 237 -19.21 5.81 17.91
C PHE A 237 -19.95 5.25 19.12
N THR A 238 -20.07 3.92 19.15
CA THR A 238 -20.72 3.20 20.26
C THR A 238 -19.95 1.92 20.54
N PHE A 239 -19.71 1.65 21.82
CA PHE A 239 -19.22 0.39 22.29
C PHE A 239 -20.29 -0.27 23.18
N VAL A 240 -20.63 -1.51 22.86
CA VAL A 240 -21.60 -2.32 23.60
C VAL A 240 -20.83 -3.43 24.30
N TYR A 241 -21.07 -3.58 25.61
CA TYR A 241 -20.50 -4.64 26.42
C TYR A 241 -21.56 -5.20 27.37
N ASN A 242 -21.96 -6.45 27.17
CA ASN A 242 -22.90 -7.17 28.01
C ASN A 242 -22.59 -8.67 28.00
N ASP A 243 -23.44 -9.49 28.59
CA ASP A 243 -23.26 -10.95 28.69
C ASP A 243 -23.33 -11.67 27.33
N GLN A 244 -23.96 -11.05 26.33
CA GLN A 244 -24.18 -11.65 25.02
C GLN A 244 -23.17 -11.15 23.98
N GLU A 245 -22.76 -9.88 24.05
CA GLU A 245 -21.95 -9.23 23.02
C GLU A 245 -20.91 -8.28 23.63
N ALA A 246 -19.77 -8.16 22.94
CA ALA A 246 -18.76 -7.14 23.17
C ALA A 246 -18.32 -6.61 21.80
N TYR A 247 -18.84 -5.47 21.37
CA TYR A 247 -18.55 -4.96 20.03
C TYR A 247 -18.49 -3.43 19.96
N PHE A 248 -17.73 -2.94 19.00
CA PHE A 248 -17.66 -1.57 18.55
C PHE A 248 -18.45 -1.39 17.26
N THR A 249 -19.17 -0.28 17.14
CA THR A 249 -19.87 0.11 15.92
C THR A 249 -19.92 1.64 15.80
N TYR A 250 -20.33 2.14 14.64
CA TYR A 250 -20.63 3.56 14.47
C TYR A 250 -21.88 3.79 13.61
N THR A 251 -22.50 4.95 13.78
CA THR A 251 -23.60 5.42 12.97
C THR A 251 -23.27 6.77 12.35
N LEU A 252 -23.73 7.01 11.13
CA LEU A 252 -23.57 8.30 10.46
C LEU A 252 -24.52 9.33 11.09
N ARG A 253 -24.06 10.57 11.21
CA ARG A 253 -24.92 11.70 11.59
C ARG A 253 -25.79 12.18 10.44
N ASP A 254 -25.26 12.03 9.23
CA ASP A 254 -25.92 12.30 7.96
C ASP A 254 -25.79 11.04 7.08
N ASP A 255 -26.90 10.41 6.76
CA ASP A 255 -26.95 9.18 5.98
C ASP A 255 -26.44 9.37 4.55
N THR A 256 -26.39 10.61 4.06
CA THR A 256 -25.82 10.95 2.75
C THR A 256 -24.29 10.95 2.75
N ALA A 257 -23.66 11.16 3.91
CA ALA A 257 -22.22 11.21 4.05
C ALA A 257 -21.56 9.88 3.61
N ILE A 258 -20.47 9.99 2.85
CA ILE A 258 -19.67 8.85 2.44
C ILE A 258 -18.45 8.79 3.37
N VAL A 259 -18.46 7.82 4.28
CA VAL A 259 -17.40 7.61 5.27
C VAL A 259 -16.74 6.26 5.01
N HIS A 260 -15.42 6.24 4.98
CA HIS A 260 -14.60 5.04 4.86
C HIS A 260 -13.68 4.93 6.07
N THR A 261 -13.83 3.85 6.83
CA THR A 261 -12.96 3.52 7.97
C THR A 261 -12.58 2.04 7.91
N GLY A 262 -11.36 1.71 8.31
CA GLY A 262 -10.85 0.35 8.19
C GLY A 262 -9.37 0.25 8.54
N ILE A 263 -8.72 -0.77 7.97
CA ILE A 263 -7.27 -1.00 8.05
C ILE A 263 -6.66 -0.98 6.64
N ASP A 264 -5.57 -0.24 6.45
CA ASP A 264 -4.87 -0.20 5.16
C ASP A 264 -3.93 -1.41 4.98
N VAL A 265 -3.38 -1.59 3.78
CA VAL A 265 -2.43 -2.68 3.46
C VAL A 265 -1.14 -2.60 4.27
N PHE A 266 -0.84 -1.46 4.84
CA PHE A 266 0.32 -1.23 5.70
C PHE A 266 0.02 -1.46 7.20
N GLY A 267 -1.17 -1.94 7.55
CA GLY A 267 -1.56 -2.21 8.94
C GLY A 267 -1.94 -0.98 9.75
N ARG A 268 -2.26 0.15 9.11
CA ARG A 268 -2.72 1.34 9.83
C ARG A 268 -4.23 1.43 9.80
N GLY A 269 -4.82 1.58 10.97
CA GLY A 269 -6.23 1.93 11.09
C GLY A 269 -6.45 3.36 10.58
N PHE A 270 -7.50 3.60 9.81
CA PHE A 270 -7.82 4.92 9.25
C PHE A 270 -9.31 5.21 9.25
N GLY A 271 -9.64 6.50 9.15
CA GLY A 271 -11.01 6.96 8.90
C GLY A 271 -11.00 8.28 8.15
N GLY A 272 -11.90 8.40 7.16
CA GLY A 272 -12.02 9.58 6.34
C GLY A 272 -13.43 9.76 5.78
N THR A 273 -13.72 10.98 5.31
CA THR A 273 -14.97 11.36 4.65
C THR A 273 -14.67 11.83 3.23
N TRP A 274 -15.45 11.36 2.27
CA TRP A 274 -15.38 11.83 0.89
C TRP A 274 -15.93 13.24 0.78
N LEU A 275 -15.16 14.12 0.14
CA LEU A 275 -15.56 15.51 -0.14
C LEU A 275 -15.88 15.66 -1.62
N GLU A 276 -17.14 15.84 -1.97
CA GLU A 276 -17.58 16.00 -3.36
C GLU A 276 -16.94 17.23 -4.03
N GLY A 277 -16.72 18.31 -3.28
CA GLY A 277 -16.16 19.57 -3.82
C GLY A 277 -14.70 19.44 -4.27
N SER A 278 -13.87 18.67 -3.57
CA SER A 278 -12.47 18.43 -3.93
C SER A 278 -12.26 17.12 -4.68
N GLN A 279 -13.24 16.26 -4.76
CA GLN A 279 -13.16 14.90 -5.30
C GLN A 279 -12.04 14.09 -4.65
N ASP A 280 -11.90 14.21 -3.31
CA ASP A 280 -10.84 13.57 -2.54
C ASP A 280 -11.31 13.19 -1.12
N TRP A 281 -10.52 12.34 -0.46
CA TRP A 281 -10.77 11.89 0.90
C TRP A 281 -10.17 12.83 1.93
N LEU A 282 -10.99 13.40 2.80
CA LEU A 282 -10.53 14.06 4.02
C LEU A 282 -10.25 12.97 5.07
N ILE A 283 -8.98 12.67 5.29
CA ILE A 283 -8.57 11.71 6.32
C ILE A 283 -8.59 12.38 7.69
N HIS A 284 -9.40 11.88 8.60
CA HIS A 284 -9.55 12.41 9.97
C HIS A 284 -8.50 11.83 10.91
N TYR A 285 -8.19 10.54 10.74
CA TYR A 285 -7.16 9.86 11.52
C TYR A 285 -6.50 8.74 10.73
N ARG A 286 -5.26 8.43 11.11
CA ARG A 286 -4.52 7.26 10.66
C ARG A 286 -3.54 6.85 11.76
N GLN A 287 -3.66 5.62 12.25
CA GLN A 287 -2.89 5.11 13.37
C GLN A 287 -2.28 3.73 13.07
N PRO A 288 -1.00 3.49 13.39
CA PRO A 288 0.01 4.47 13.81
C PRO A 288 0.22 5.59 12.77
N ILE A 289 0.58 6.80 13.24
CA ILE A 289 0.85 7.95 12.35
C ILE A 289 2.06 7.66 11.47
N VAL A 290 3.09 7.08 12.07
CA VAL A 290 4.37 6.78 11.46
C VAL A 290 4.38 5.34 10.96
N HIS A 291 4.80 5.10 9.71
CA HIS A 291 4.82 3.77 9.12
C HIS A 291 5.69 2.79 9.90
N CYS A 292 6.89 3.21 10.31
CA CYS A 292 7.83 2.36 11.03
C CYS A 292 7.42 2.01 12.49
N ASP A 293 6.26 2.49 12.95
CA ASP A 293 5.69 2.09 14.23
C ASP A 293 4.66 0.95 14.09
N VAL A 294 4.34 0.56 12.83
CA VAL A 294 3.62 -0.68 12.55
C VAL A 294 4.58 -1.86 12.67
N PHE A 295 4.18 -2.88 13.43
CA PHE A 295 5.01 -4.08 13.62
C PHE A 295 5.26 -4.81 12.30
N ALA A 296 6.52 -5.17 12.03
CA ALA A 296 6.97 -5.96 10.88
C ALA A 296 6.53 -5.40 9.50
N ILE A 297 6.31 -4.09 9.38
CA ILE A 297 5.85 -3.45 8.14
C ILE A 297 6.79 -3.71 6.95
N CYS A 298 8.08 -3.80 7.20
CA CYS A 298 9.10 -4.10 6.21
C CYS A 298 9.47 -5.59 6.14
N GLY A 299 8.93 -6.42 7.05
CA GLY A 299 9.31 -7.83 7.17
C GLY A 299 10.70 -8.04 7.78
N PRO A 300 11.20 -9.29 7.76
CA PRO A 300 12.47 -9.64 8.38
C PRO A 300 13.68 -9.09 7.62
N TYR A 301 14.77 -8.86 8.34
CA TYR A 301 16.08 -8.41 7.83
C TYR A 301 16.04 -7.11 7.03
N THR A 302 15.16 -6.21 7.44
CA THR A 302 14.98 -4.88 6.84
C THR A 302 15.24 -3.77 7.83
N ILE A 303 15.48 -2.57 7.30
CA ILE A 303 15.57 -1.32 8.04
C ILE A 303 14.41 -0.44 7.58
N CYS A 304 13.61 0.04 8.51
CA CYS A 304 12.55 1.01 8.26
C CYS A 304 13.07 2.43 8.50
N ASP A 305 12.85 3.35 7.55
CA ASP A 305 13.29 4.73 7.60
C ASP A 305 12.13 5.70 7.32
N ASP A 306 11.64 6.39 8.34
CA ASP A 306 10.52 7.32 8.24
C ASP A 306 10.83 8.62 7.47
N LYS A 307 12.10 8.94 7.21
CA LYS A 307 12.49 10.11 6.40
C LYS A 307 12.23 9.91 4.93
N LYS A 308 12.10 8.67 4.49
CA LYS A 308 11.86 8.34 3.10
C LYS A 308 10.39 8.54 2.75
N ASP A 309 10.14 9.31 1.67
CA ASP A 309 8.81 9.48 1.13
C ASP A 309 8.34 8.15 0.50
N PRO A 310 7.23 7.55 0.97
CA PRO A 310 6.72 6.30 0.41
C PRO A 310 6.45 6.36 -1.10
N ASN A 311 6.15 7.54 -1.64
CA ASN A 311 5.82 7.70 -3.06
C ASN A 311 7.06 7.76 -3.97
N ASN A 312 8.18 8.30 -3.45
CA ASN A 312 9.38 8.54 -4.24
C ASN A 312 10.57 7.67 -3.82
N ASN A 313 10.59 7.21 -2.58
CA ASN A 313 11.70 6.45 -2.03
C ASN A 313 11.16 5.44 -1.01
N PRO A 314 11.26 4.13 -1.28
CA PRO A 314 10.72 3.13 -0.36
C PRO A 314 11.28 3.32 1.05
N PHE A 315 10.39 3.34 2.05
CA PHE A 315 10.78 3.49 3.46
C PHE A 315 11.40 2.22 4.06
N CYS A 316 11.45 1.11 3.31
CA CYS A 316 12.07 -0.16 3.68
C CYS A 316 13.31 -0.42 2.83
N ASP A 317 14.42 -0.77 3.47
CA ASP A 317 15.62 -1.26 2.81
C ASP A 317 16.05 -2.62 3.36
N CYS A 318 16.69 -3.45 2.54
CA CYS A 318 17.35 -4.65 3.04
C CYS A 318 18.60 -4.31 3.85
N MET A 319 18.83 -5.02 4.93
CA MET A 319 20.09 -4.97 5.66
C MET A 319 21.25 -5.38 4.75
N LYS A 320 22.45 -4.94 5.10
CA LYS A 320 23.67 -5.33 4.39
C LYS A 320 23.81 -6.85 4.33
N GLY A 321 24.08 -7.40 3.14
CA GLY A 321 24.22 -8.84 2.91
C GLY A 321 22.89 -9.57 2.72
N PHE A 322 21.78 -8.82 2.57
CA PHE A 322 20.45 -9.34 2.29
C PHE A 322 19.87 -8.71 1.02
N SER A 323 18.95 -9.41 0.38
CA SER A 323 18.22 -8.94 -0.81
C SER A 323 16.73 -9.22 -0.65
N VAL A 324 15.91 -8.46 -1.35
CA VAL A 324 14.44 -8.61 -1.33
C VAL A 324 14.06 -10.05 -1.66
N LYS A 325 13.23 -10.66 -0.79
CA LYS A 325 12.81 -12.06 -0.92
C LYS A 325 11.87 -12.27 -2.12
N SER A 326 10.92 -11.36 -2.32
CA SER A 326 9.97 -11.36 -3.43
C SER A 326 9.90 -9.97 -4.07
N PRO A 327 10.64 -9.70 -5.16
CA PRO A 327 10.56 -8.42 -5.86
C PRO A 327 9.15 -8.09 -6.35
N LYS A 328 8.39 -9.09 -6.79
CA LYS A 328 7.02 -8.93 -7.26
C LYS A 328 6.07 -8.41 -6.17
N ASP A 329 6.12 -9.00 -4.96
CA ASP A 329 5.29 -8.54 -3.85
C ASP A 329 5.74 -7.15 -3.38
N TRP A 330 7.06 -6.90 -3.40
CA TRP A 330 7.65 -5.62 -3.03
C TRP A 330 7.19 -4.45 -3.93
N GLU A 331 7.07 -4.69 -5.25
CA GLU A 331 6.54 -3.73 -6.21
C GLU A 331 5.04 -3.44 -6.01
N LEU A 332 4.30 -4.37 -5.40
CA LEU A 332 2.89 -4.25 -5.07
C LEU A 332 2.64 -3.72 -3.63
N ASP A 333 3.68 -3.16 -3.01
CA ASP A 333 3.67 -2.65 -1.64
C ASP A 333 3.49 -3.70 -0.53
N ASP A 334 3.51 -5.00 -0.86
CA ASP A 334 3.60 -6.07 0.14
C ASP A 334 5.07 -6.33 0.48
N ARG A 335 5.54 -5.69 1.55
CA ARG A 335 6.91 -5.80 2.05
C ARG A 335 7.05 -6.75 3.23
N THR A 336 5.96 -7.38 3.64
CA THR A 336 5.91 -8.28 4.81
C THR A 336 6.80 -9.51 4.69
N GLY A 337 7.10 -9.94 3.46
CA GLY A 337 8.08 -10.99 3.17
C GLY A 337 9.53 -10.62 3.46
N GLY A 338 9.85 -9.32 3.53
CA GLY A 338 11.16 -8.79 3.87
C GLY A 338 12.29 -9.19 2.94
N CYS A 339 13.46 -9.39 3.53
CA CYS A 339 14.68 -9.72 2.84
C CYS A 339 15.23 -11.11 3.27
N MET A 340 16.01 -11.70 2.41
CA MET A 340 16.69 -12.99 2.65
C MET A 340 18.19 -12.84 2.53
N ARG A 341 18.95 -13.69 3.23
CA ARG A 341 20.41 -13.68 3.15
C ARG A 341 20.89 -14.02 1.74
N ASN A 342 21.86 -13.27 1.23
CA ASN A 342 22.50 -13.56 -0.04
C ASN A 342 23.42 -14.78 0.05
N THR A 343 24.09 -14.95 1.20
CA THR A 343 24.98 -16.06 1.47
C THR A 343 24.63 -16.71 2.81
N PRO A 344 24.41 -18.03 2.87
CA PRO A 344 24.18 -18.75 4.14
C PRO A 344 25.33 -18.56 5.12
N LEU A 345 25.03 -18.63 6.42
CA LEU A 345 26.04 -18.61 7.49
C LEU A 345 26.86 -19.91 7.49
N SER A 346 28.15 -19.79 7.83
CA SER A 346 29.07 -20.92 7.97
C SER A 346 28.96 -21.49 9.38
N CYS A 347 27.92 -22.28 9.65
CA CYS A 347 27.76 -22.94 10.96
C CYS A 347 28.67 -24.17 11.06
N GLY A 348 29.91 -23.99 11.38
CA GLY A 348 30.85 -24.88 12.08
C GLY A 348 30.89 -26.40 11.84
N SER A 349 30.49 -26.95 10.71
CA SER A 349 30.53 -28.42 10.49
C SER A 349 31.51 -28.89 9.41
N SER A 350 32.40 -28.06 8.91
CA SER A 350 33.49 -28.53 8.03
C SER A 350 34.84 -28.40 8.73
N LYS A 351 35.54 -29.50 8.82
CA LYS A 351 36.94 -29.61 9.32
C LYS A 351 37.97 -28.86 8.45
N ASP A 352 37.55 -28.23 7.39
CA ASP A 352 38.38 -27.37 6.56
C ASP A 352 38.33 -25.93 7.12
N ARG A 353 39.26 -25.68 8.03
CA ARG A 353 39.64 -24.35 8.50
C ARG A 353 40.37 -23.59 7.39
N SER A 354 39.65 -23.06 6.45
CA SER A 354 40.12 -21.97 5.62
C SER A 354 39.29 -20.71 5.90
N ASP A 355 39.91 -19.71 6.40
CA ASP A 355 39.67 -18.24 6.48
C ASP A 355 38.24 -17.61 6.28
N LEU A 356 37.17 -18.39 6.25
CA LEU A 356 35.82 -17.95 5.92
C LEU A 356 34.85 -18.11 7.11
N THR A 357 35.27 -17.68 8.31
CA THR A 357 34.37 -17.61 9.45
C THR A 357 33.39 -16.42 9.29
N ASP A 358 32.15 -16.61 9.74
CA ASP A 358 31.18 -15.52 9.79
C ASP A 358 31.76 -14.31 10.56
N LYS A 359 31.37 -13.10 10.14
CA LYS A 359 31.78 -11.84 10.74
C LYS A 359 30.57 -10.97 11.04
N PHE A 360 30.76 -9.98 11.89
CA PHE A 360 29.69 -9.03 12.22
C PHE A 360 29.85 -7.72 11.45
N TYR A 361 28.70 -7.24 10.94
CA TYR A 361 28.57 -5.92 10.34
C TYR A 361 27.91 -4.97 11.31
N PRO A 362 28.54 -3.85 11.74
CA PRO A 362 27.97 -2.90 12.67
C PRO A 362 26.94 -2.00 11.98
N MET A 363 25.79 -1.84 12.60
CA MET A 363 24.72 -0.90 12.22
C MET A 363 24.51 0.08 13.37
N GLN A 364 24.66 1.37 13.09
CA GLN A 364 24.57 2.45 14.07
C GLN A 364 23.29 3.24 13.90
N SER A 365 22.92 4.00 14.93
CA SER A 365 21.77 4.92 14.95
C SER A 365 20.46 4.20 14.57
N ILE A 366 20.22 3.05 15.21
CA ILE A 366 19.02 2.24 14.96
C ILE A 366 18.30 1.92 16.27
N ARG A 367 16.97 1.73 16.16
CA ARG A 367 16.21 1.02 17.17
C ARG A 367 16.46 -0.49 16.99
N LEU A 368 16.82 -1.16 18.07
CA LEU A 368 17.09 -2.59 18.07
C LEU A 368 15.85 -3.42 17.71
N PRO A 369 16.06 -4.63 17.14
CA PRO A 369 14.95 -5.57 16.90
C PRO A 369 14.24 -5.94 18.19
N ASN A 370 13.01 -6.41 18.08
CA ASN A 370 12.26 -6.97 19.21
C ASN A 370 12.82 -8.35 19.60
N ASN A 371 12.41 -8.84 20.79
CA ASN A 371 12.66 -10.21 21.28
C ASN A 371 14.15 -10.57 21.44
N ALA A 372 14.94 -9.64 22.05
CA ALA A 372 16.31 -9.94 22.44
C ALA A 372 16.36 -10.99 23.57
N GLU A 373 17.32 -11.89 23.51
CA GLU A 373 17.75 -12.70 24.63
C GLU A 373 18.90 -12.04 25.36
N ASN A 374 18.77 -11.79 26.66
CA ASN A 374 19.81 -11.17 27.47
C ASN A 374 20.77 -12.23 28.04
N VAL A 375 22.06 -12.09 27.74
CA VAL A 375 23.12 -13.00 28.16
C VAL A 375 23.92 -12.38 29.31
N GLN A 376 23.53 -12.69 30.53
CA GLN A 376 24.16 -12.15 31.74
C GLN A 376 25.63 -12.56 31.91
N ALA A 377 26.03 -13.72 31.39
CA ALA A 377 27.40 -14.23 31.49
C ALA A 377 28.44 -13.47 30.64
N ALA A 378 27.98 -12.69 29.64
CA ALA A 378 28.88 -11.93 28.78
C ALA A 378 29.05 -10.49 29.32
N THR A 379 30.20 -10.19 29.86
CA THR A 379 30.52 -8.90 30.50
C THR A 379 31.27 -7.94 29.59
N SER A 380 31.47 -8.30 28.32
CA SER A 380 32.09 -7.43 27.31
C SER A 380 31.52 -7.70 25.91
N GLY A 381 31.69 -6.75 24.99
CA GLY A 381 31.28 -6.89 23.59
C GLY A 381 31.92 -8.09 22.88
N ASP A 382 33.20 -8.36 23.20
CA ASP A 382 33.93 -9.53 22.66
C ASP A 382 33.31 -10.85 23.14
N GLN A 383 32.98 -10.95 24.41
CA GLN A 383 32.31 -12.14 24.97
C GLN A 383 30.92 -12.30 24.35
N CYS A 384 30.14 -11.21 24.21
CA CYS A 384 28.84 -11.21 23.56
C CYS A 384 28.93 -11.72 22.11
N SER A 385 29.91 -11.24 21.37
CA SER A 385 30.19 -11.68 20.00
C SER A 385 30.55 -13.18 19.93
N GLN A 386 31.37 -13.68 20.85
CA GLN A 386 31.72 -15.12 20.92
C GLN A 386 30.53 -16.01 21.27
N VAL A 387 29.66 -15.59 22.17
CA VAL A 387 28.41 -16.30 22.48
C VAL A 387 27.55 -16.42 21.23
N CYS A 388 27.37 -15.32 20.49
CA CYS A 388 26.59 -15.33 19.25
C CYS A 388 27.25 -16.21 18.16
N LEU A 389 28.59 -16.17 18.00
CA LEU A 389 29.28 -17.00 17.03
C LEU A 389 29.19 -18.49 17.34
N SER A 390 29.20 -18.87 18.62
CA SER A 390 29.10 -20.27 19.04
C SER A 390 27.73 -20.89 18.81
N ASN A 391 26.69 -20.07 18.64
CA ASN A 391 25.33 -20.52 18.38
C ASN A 391 24.91 -20.24 16.93
N CYS A 392 24.57 -21.30 16.19
CA CYS A 392 24.20 -21.18 14.77
C CYS A 392 22.88 -20.44 14.52
N SER A 393 21.95 -20.44 15.46
CA SER A 393 20.70 -19.68 15.34
C SER A 393 20.89 -18.19 15.62
N CYS A 394 22.02 -17.78 16.25
CA CYS A 394 22.27 -16.36 16.50
C CYS A 394 22.57 -15.59 15.22
N THR A 395 21.75 -14.57 14.97
CA THR A 395 21.79 -13.74 13.76
C THR A 395 22.36 -12.35 13.99
N ALA A 396 22.28 -11.85 15.23
CA ALA A 396 22.82 -10.55 15.61
C ALA A 396 23.10 -10.48 17.11
N TYR A 397 23.94 -9.51 17.52
CA TYR A 397 24.11 -9.13 18.91
C TYR A 397 24.22 -7.62 19.05
N SER A 398 24.00 -7.13 20.26
CA SER A 398 24.31 -5.78 20.71
C SER A 398 24.93 -5.85 22.10
N TYR A 399 25.84 -4.92 22.40
CA TYR A 399 26.41 -4.75 23.72
C TYR A 399 26.39 -3.27 24.09
N GLY A 400 25.81 -2.95 25.21
CA GLY A 400 25.65 -1.58 25.72
C GLY A 400 25.50 -1.53 27.23
N GLU A 401 24.88 -0.48 27.75
CA GLU A 401 24.65 -0.29 29.19
C GLU A 401 23.81 -1.42 29.79
N ASP A 402 22.85 -1.96 29.04
CA ASP A 402 22.00 -3.08 29.43
C ASP A 402 22.68 -4.46 29.31
N GLY A 403 23.98 -4.49 28.99
CA GLY A 403 24.75 -5.72 28.82
C GLY A 403 24.67 -6.31 27.42
N CYS A 404 24.78 -7.65 27.35
CA CYS A 404 24.77 -8.42 26.11
C CYS A 404 23.36 -8.84 25.74
N SER A 405 22.91 -8.43 24.57
CA SER A 405 21.67 -8.86 23.93
C SER A 405 21.97 -9.61 22.65
N ILE A 406 21.38 -10.77 22.45
CA ILE A 406 21.48 -11.56 21.21
C ILE A 406 20.11 -11.81 20.61
N TRP A 407 20.09 -12.00 19.29
CA TRP A 407 18.87 -12.34 18.54
C TRP A 407 19.08 -13.63 17.76
N HIS A 408 18.04 -14.44 17.79
CA HIS A 408 17.98 -15.67 17.04
C HIS A 408 17.04 -15.51 15.84
N ASP A 409 17.23 -16.31 14.80
CA ASP A 409 16.37 -16.37 13.62
C ASP A 409 16.18 -15.01 12.92
N GLU A 410 14.95 -14.57 12.72
CA GLU A 410 14.60 -13.39 11.94
C GLU A 410 14.64 -12.09 12.78
N LEU A 411 15.19 -11.01 12.20
CA LEU A 411 15.26 -9.69 12.82
C LEU A 411 14.11 -8.82 12.33
N TYR A 412 13.19 -8.43 13.20
CA TYR A 412 12.04 -7.58 12.89
C TYR A 412 12.15 -6.20 13.54
N ASN A 413 11.49 -5.20 12.93
CA ASN A 413 11.29 -3.85 13.49
C ASN A 413 12.55 -3.02 13.72
N VAL A 414 13.59 -3.24 12.93
CA VAL A 414 14.75 -2.37 12.96
C VAL A 414 14.41 -1.06 12.28
N LYS A 415 14.54 0.05 13.01
CA LYS A 415 14.19 1.39 12.55
C LYS A 415 15.41 2.29 12.55
N GLN A 416 15.61 3.05 11.46
CA GLN A 416 16.65 4.09 11.41
C GLN A 416 16.25 5.26 12.33
N LEU A 417 17.14 5.66 13.24
CA LEU A 417 16.94 6.79 14.13
C LEU A 417 17.45 8.09 13.49
N LEU A 418 16.80 9.21 13.82
CA LEU A 418 17.04 10.50 13.16
C LEU A 418 18.32 11.20 13.62
N ASP A 419 18.68 11.05 14.90
CA ASP A 419 19.82 11.74 15.49
C ASP A 419 20.59 10.82 16.44
N ALA A 420 21.80 10.45 16.03
CA ALA A 420 22.77 9.80 16.91
C ALA A 420 23.41 10.79 17.92
N ALA A 421 23.02 12.08 17.85
CA ALA A 421 23.74 13.16 18.54
C ALA A 421 23.10 13.61 19.84
N SER A 422 21.84 13.28 20.16
CA SER A 422 21.18 13.84 21.37
C SER A 422 21.27 12.96 22.60
N ASP A 423 21.55 11.66 22.51
CA ASP A 423 21.55 10.77 23.69
C ASP A 423 22.83 9.95 23.89
N GLY A 424 23.97 10.39 23.39
CA GLY A 424 25.31 9.91 23.79
C GLY A 424 25.61 8.40 23.72
N ASN A 425 24.62 7.53 23.67
CA ASN A 425 24.74 6.09 23.71
C ASN A 425 24.26 5.46 22.40
N GLY A 426 25.06 5.63 21.35
CA GLY A 426 24.80 4.99 20.05
C GLY A 426 24.79 3.47 20.17
N VAL A 427 23.60 2.89 20.41
CA VAL A 427 23.43 1.44 20.40
C VAL A 427 23.76 0.91 19.03
N VAL A 428 24.66 -0.07 18.98
CA VAL A 428 25.12 -0.70 17.73
C VAL A 428 24.59 -2.12 17.67
N LEU A 429 23.88 -2.43 16.57
CA LEU A 429 23.51 -3.80 16.23
C LEU A 429 24.59 -4.41 15.34
N TYR A 430 25.16 -5.52 15.77
CA TYR A 430 26.13 -6.28 15.01
C TYR A 430 25.46 -7.45 14.33
N VAL A 431 25.19 -7.31 13.02
CA VAL A 431 24.51 -8.35 12.21
C VAL A 431 25.52 -9.35 11.71
N ARG A 432 25.28 -10.65 11.98
CA ARG A 432 26.14 -11.75 11.54
C ARG A 432 26.00 -12.01 10.06
N LEU A 433 27.11 -11.96 9.33
CA LEU A 433 27.18 -12.17 7.88
C LEU A 433 28.27 -13.19 7.56
N ALA A 434 28.10 -13.94 6.47
CA ALA A 434 29.17 -14.72 5.90
C ALA A 434 30.34 -13.79 5.48
N ALA A 435 31.58 -14.17 5.78
CA ALA A 435 32.77 -13.34 5.51
C ALA A 435 32.86 -12.88 4.05
N LYS A 436 32.38 -13.71 3.12
CA LYS A 436 32.33 -13.40 1.68
C LYS A 436 31.54 -12.12 1.37
N GLU A 437 30.46 -11.84 2.10
CA GLU A 437 29.64 -10.64 1.88
C GLU A 437 30.40 -9.34 2.19
N LEU A 438 31.27 -9.35 3.19
CA LEU A 438 32.08 -8.20 3.56
C LEU A 438 33.22 -7.96 2.56
N GLN A 439 33.85 -9.03 2.03
CA GLN A 439 34.89 -8.93 1.02
C GLN A 439 34.37 -8.39 -0.31
N ILE A 440 33.17 -8.80 -0.74
CA ILE A 440 32.53 -8.28 -1.96
C ILE A 440 32.28 -6.77 -1.83
N SER A 441 31.90 -6.30 -0.65
CA SER A 441 31.67 -4.88 -0.40
C SER A 441 32.93 -4.04 -0.51
N GLU A 442 34.05 -4.51 0.01
CA GLU A 442 35.36 -3.82 -0.08
C GLU A 442 35.84 -3.76 -1.52
N ARG A 443 35.72 -4.86 -2.27
CA ARG A 443 36.07 -4.90 -3.70
C ARG A 443 35.21 -3.93 -4.53
N LYS A 444 33.91 -3.82 -4.24
CA LYS A 444 33.01 -2.91 -4.96
C LYS A 444 33.36 -1.44 -4.69
N LYS A 445 33.67 -1.09 -3.44
CA LYS A 445 34.16 0.26 -3.09
C LYS A 445 35.49 0.60 -3.77
N SER A 446 36.45 -0.34 -3.78
CA SER A 446 37.75 -0.18 -4.45
C SER A 446 37.58 -0.05 -5.97
N GLY A 447 36.73 -0.86 -6.59
CA GLY A 447 36.44 -0.80 -8.03
C GLY A 447 35.81 0.52 -8.45
N THR A 448 34.91 1.06 -7.66
CA THR A 448 34.28 2.38 -7.93
C THR A 448 35.30 3.52 -7.81
N LEU A 449 36.16 3.51 -6.78
CA LEU A 449 37.24 4.49 -6.62
C LEU A 449 38.23 4.44 -7.78
N ILE A 450 38.64 3.25 -8.21
CA ILE A 450 39.52 3.07 -9.36
C ILE A 450 38.84 3.55 -10.66
N GLY A 451 37.57 3.22 -10.87
CA GLY A 451 36.80 3.66 -12.03
C GLY A 451 36.66 5.20 -12.11
N VAL A 452 36.40 5.87 -10.98
CA VAL A 452 36.35 7.34 -10.90
C VAL A 452 37.72 7.95 -11.16
N ALA A 453 38.81 7.39 -10.61
CA ALA A 453 40.16 7.86 -10.83
C ALA A 453 40.60 7.73 -12.30
N ILE A 454 40.31 6.59 -12.94
CA ILE A 454 40.58 6.38 -14.36
C ILE A 454 39.71 7.32 -15.24
N GLY A 455 38.45 7.45 -14.94
CA GLY A 455 37.53 8.34 -15.67
C GLY A 455 37.94 9.83 -15.56
N ALA A 456 38.35 10.29 -14.38
CA ALA A 456 38.86 11.64 -14.17
C ALA A 456 40.19 11.89 -14.92
N SER A 457 41.12 10.92 -14.89
CA SER A 457 42.41 11.07 -15.57
C SER A 457 42.28 11.03 -17.10
N THR A 458 41.44 10.16 -17.66
CA THR A 458 41.16 10.12 -19.10
C THR A 458 40.40 11.35 -19.58
N GLY A 459 39.44 11.84 -18.79
CA GLY A 459 38.71 13.06 -19.09
C GLY A 459 39.57 14.32 -19.10
N THR A 460 40.50 14.44 -18.15
CA THR A 460 41.45 15.57 -18.14
C THR A 460 42.43 15.50 -19.30
N LEU A 461 42.91 14.33 -19.66
CA LEU A 461 43.80 14.14 -20.83
C LEU A 461 43.09 14.52 -22.14
N PHE A 462 41.81 14.13 -22.29
CA PHE A 462 40.99 14.47 -23.43
C PHE A 462 40.75 15.99 -23.55
N LEU A 463 40.45 16.66 -22.41
CA LEU A 463 40.31 18.12 -22.38
C LEU A 463 41.59 18.86 -22.75
N ILE A 464 42.73 18.40 -22.24
CA ILE A 464 44.06 18.98 -22.58
C ILE A 464 44.34 18.82 -24.06
N THR A 465 44.12 17.64 -24.65
CA THR A 465 44.33 17.40 -26.09
C THR A 465 43.39 18.25 -26.95
N LEU A 466 42.13 18.39 -26.54
CA LEU A 466 41.15 19.26 -27.23
C LEU A 466 41.56 20.73 -27.19
N LEU A 467 42.04 21.23 -26.07
CA LEU A 467 42.55 22.59 -25.90
C LEU A 467 43.79 22.83 -26.75
N LEU A 468 44.72 21.86 -26.83
CA LEU A 468 45.89 21.96 -27.69
C LEU A 468 45.55 21.96 -29.19
N ILE A 469 44.54 21.18 -29.59
CA ILE A 469 44.05 21.18 -30.98
C ILE A 469 43.37 22.55 -31.29
N LEU A 470 42.52 23.05 -30.41
CA LEU A 470 41.90 24.36 -30.59
C LEU A 470 42.93 25.50 -30.64
N TRP A 471 44.00 25.41 -29.81
CA TRP A 471 45.09 26.39 -29.82
C TRP A 471 45.88 26.33 -31.13
N ARG A 472 46.18 25.14 -31.68
CA ARG A 472 46.79 24.97 -33.00
C ARG A 472 45.91 25.46 -34.14
N ILE A 473 44.62 25.27 -34.09
CA ILE A 473 43.67 25.77 -35.09
C ILE A 473 43.60 27.29 -35.02
N LYS A 474 43.50 27.91 -33.85
CA LYS A 474 43.54 29.37 -33.68
C LYS A 474 44.86 29.96 -34.19
N GLY A 475 46.00 29.30 -33.90
CA GLY A 475 47.32 29.74 -34.40
C GLY A 475 47.44 29.72 -35.93
N LYS A 476 46.69 28.87 -36.63
CA LYS A 476 46.63 28.83 -38.10
C LYS A 476 45.65 29.86 -38.70
N TRP A 477 44.64 30.35 -37.95
CA TRP A 477 43.66 31.30 -38.45
C TRP A 477 44.10 32.78 -38.31
N ILE A 478 45.17 33.06 -37.56
CA ILE A 478 45.73 34.43 -37.43
C ILE A 478 46.61 34.83 -38.65
N ILE A 479 46.93 33.90 -39.55
CA ILE A 479 47.87 34.16 -40.67
C ILE A 479 47.15 34.33 -42.02
N ALA A 480 45.86 34.16 -42.12
CA ALA A 480 45.15 34.30 -43.40
C ALA A 480 43.79 34.95 -43.21
N HIS A 481 43.71 36.28 -43.30
CA HIS A 481 42.77 37.02 -44.15
C HIS A 481 42.86 38.52 -43.88
N PRO A 482 42.96 39.33 -44.94
CA PRO A 482 42.90 40.79 -44.89
C PRO A 482 41.44 41.23 -44.76
N LEU A 483 41.27 42.39 -44.12
CA LEU A 483 39.99 43.13 -44.08
C LEU A 483 39.49 43.45 -45.51
N GLU A 484 38.26 43.09 -45.79
CA GLU A 484 37.48 43.70 -46.87
C GLU A 484 36.27 44.41 -46.30
N LYS A 485 36.21 45.68 -46.54
CA LYS A 485 35.19 46.66 -46.19
C LYS A 485 34.09 46.58 -47.25
N SER A 486 32.87 46.32 -46.88
CA SER A 486 31.71 46.53 -47.74
C SER A 486 30.63 47.25 -46.94
N GLU A 487 30.28 48.42 -47.45
CA GLU A 487 29.19 49.27 -46.97
C GLU A 487 27.83 48.76 -47.44
N ASP A 488 26.83 49.19 -46.67
CA ASP A 488 25.41 49.36 -46.98
C ASP A 488 24.50 48.20 -47.29
N SER A 489 23.64 47.92 -46.31
CA SER A 489 22.18 48.05 -46.49
C SER A 489 21.40 47.80 -45.20
N ILE A 490 20.50 48.64 -44.97
CA ILE A 490 19.37 48.85 -44.08
C ILE A 490 18.82 47.55 -43.36
N GLY A 491 18.90 47.51 -42.01
CA GLY A 491 17.68 47.53 -41.26
C GLY A 491 17.27 46.25 -40.54
N ILE A 492 18.09 45.18 -40.38
CA ILE A 492 17.78 44.14 -39.39
C ILE A 492 19.07 43.74 -38.71
N ILE A 493 19.21 44.12 -37.44
CA ILE A 493 20.32 43.65 -36.60
C ILE A 493 19.90 42.32 -35.98
N ALA A 494 20.47 41.23 -36.48
CA ALA A 494 20.26 39.91 -35.91
C ALA A 494 21.16 39.71 -34.69
N PHE A 495 20.59 39.69 -33.51
CA PHE A 495 21.32 39.35 -32.28
C PHE A 495 21.33 37.84 -32.07
N ARG A 496 22.46 37.28 -31.63
CA ARG A 496 22.51 35.88 -31.22
C ARG A 496 21.72 35.70 -29.92
N HIS A 497 21.00 34.63 -29.79
CA HIS A 497 20.18 34.31 -28.61
C HIS A 497 20.95 34.40 -27.29
N ILE A 498 22.25 34.08 -27.30
CA ILE A 498 23.12 34.15 -26.11
C ILE A 498 23.40 35.59 -25.68
N ASP A 499 23.49 36.51 -26.63
CA ASP A 499 23.72 37.94 -26.37
C ASP A 499 22.45 38.62 -25.84
N LEU A 500 21.29 38.26 -26.39
CA LEU A 500 19.98 38.67 -25.88
C LEU A 500 19.73 38.14 -24.46
N ARG A 501 20.06 36.88 -24.21
CA ARG A 501 19.91 36.26 -22.88
C ARG A 501 20.79 36.94 -21.83
N ARG A 502 21.98 37.39 -22.20
CA ARG A 502 22.90 38.13 -21.32
C ARG A 502 22.42 39.54 -21.04
N ALA A 503 21.96 40.27 -22.07
CA ALA A 503 21.45 41.62 -21.96
C ALA A 503 20.12 41.71 -21.20
N THR A 504 19.30 40.67 -21.23
CA THR A 504 18.01 40.62 -20.53
C THR A 504 18.08 39.88 -19.17
N LYS A 505 19.27 39.63 -18.62
CA LYS A 505 19.46 38.85 -17.39
C LYS A 505 18.64 37.57 -17.40
N ASN A 506 18.78 36.76 -18.43
CA ASN A 506 18.07 35.49 -18.60
C ASN A 506 16.54 35.68 -18.74
N PHE A 507 16.09 36.79 -19.36
CA PHE A 507 14.67 37.14 -19.54
C PHE A 507 13.89 37.25 -18.22
N SER A 508 14.52 37.77 -17.17
CA SER A 508 13.97 37.80 -15.80
C SER A 508 12.92 38.90 -15.56
N GLU A 509 12.84 39.94 -16.42
CA GLU A 509 11.88 41.01 -16.23
C GLU A 509 10.88 41.06 -17.41
N LYS A 510 9.57 40.93 -17.06
CA LYS A 510 8.46 41.02 -18.02
C LYS A 510 8.00 42.48 -18.15
N LEU A 511 8.09 43.07 -19.34
CA LEU A 511 7.71 44.47 -19.62
C LEU A 511 6.24 44.64 -19.99
N GLY A 512 5.58 43.61 -20.53
CA GLY A 512 4.17 43.63 -20.91
C GLY A 512 3.76 42.37 -21.63
N GLU A 513 2.47 42.20 -21.81
CA GLU A 513 1.85 41.06 -22.49
C GLU A 513 0.73 41.63 -23.38
N GLU A 514 0.95 41.70 -24.68
CA GLU A 514 -0.11 41.82 -25.66
C GLU A 514 -0.30 40.50 -26.39
N VAL A 515 -1.48 40.27 -26.93
CA VAL A 515 -2.05 38.99 -27.36
C VAL A 515 -1.13 38.07 -28.21
N LEU A 516 0.05 38.52 -28.62
CA LEU A 516 0.98 37.77 -29.48
C LEU A 516 2.49 38.03 -29.28
N VAL A 517 2.92 38.92 -28.35
CA VAL A 517 4.35 39.23 -28.20
C VAL A 517 4.72 39.51 -26.74
N LEU A 518 5.72 38.81 -26.25
CA LEU A 518 6.30 39.00 -24.92
C LEU A 518 7.46 40.02 -25.02
N TYR A 519 7.35 41.16 -24.34
CA TYR A 519 8.44 42.16 -24.25
C TYR A 519 9.24 41.94 -22.98
N LEU A 520 10.54 41.81 -23.11
CA LEU A 520 11.48 41.67 -22.00
C LEU A 520 12.47 42.83 -21.98
N LYS A 521 12.71 43.39 -20.79
CA LYS A 521 13.66 44.50 -20.61
C LYS A 521 15.09 44.00 -20.69
N GLY A 522 15.87 44.55 -21.62
CA GLY A 522 17.32 44.41 -21.64
C GLY A 522 17.99 45.39 -20.67
N THR A 523 19.02 44.96 -20.01
CA THR A 523 19.90 45.80 -19.17
C THR A 523 21.27 45.88 -19.78
#